data_ca9b9eb75c31a5adeb8b3acdbb662835
#
_entry.id   ca9b9eb75c31a5adeb8b3acdbb662835
#
_cell.length_a   1.000
_cell.length_b   1.000
_cell.length_c   1.000
_cell.angle_alpha   90.00
_cell.angle_beta   90.00
_cell.angle_gamma   90.00
#
_symmetry.space_group_name_H-M   'P 1'
#
loop_
_entity.id
_entity.type
_entity.pdbx_description
1 polymer ?
#
loop_
_entity_poly.entity_id
_entity_poly.type
_entity_poly.pdbx_seq_one_letter_code
_entity_poly.pdbx_strand_id
1 'polypeptide(L)'
;MKTKTRDLSTCLKRRLWIVGVCLTTFSFLSVSVAYAVSDNQTVQQQKKGMVIKGKVLGTDGEPIIGASVLVKGSTTGVVTDLDGNYTLSNVSKGAILEFSYVGYVKLTKTVGNETTINAILYEDSQMLEGVEVVAFGTQKKESVIGAISTVKVAELKTPSSNLTNALAGRIAGVISYQRTGEPGVDDASFFVRGVTTFGYKKDPLILIDGIELTSTDLARLQPDDIASFSIMKDATATALYGARGANGVILVKTKEGQKGKARLSLRVENSISTPTQEIELADPVTYMRLHNEAYLTRNPLAPLMYSEEKIDNTVPGAGSVIYPATDWRKELLKDFTMNQRVNLNITGGGDVARYYVAASYSQDNGILEVDKNSNFNNNIKQRVYTLRSNVNINATKTTELIVRLSGVFDDYNGPLYGGSAMYNLIMKSNPVLFPAKYPKDEAHAYTKHTLFGNAENGQYLNPYAEMVRGYKESGRSNLSAQFEVKQDLKFLTEPVGGINLS
;
A
#
# COMPACT_ATOMS: atom_id res chain seq x y z
N MET A 1 -10.46 -51.34 -14.51
CA MET A 1 -9.65 -50.34 -13.83
C MET A 1 -10.58 -49.27 -13.29
N LYS A 2 -10.86 -49.27 -11.97
CA LYS A 2 -11.82 -48.34 -11.36
C LYS A 2 -11.10 -47.05 -10.98
N THR A 3 -11.38 -45.96 -11.66
CA THR A 3 -10.93 -44.62 -11.33
C THR A 3 -11.77 -44.07 -10.18
N LYS A 4 -11.12 -43.77 -9.08
CA LYS A 4 -11.69 -43.20 -7.87
C LYS A 4 -11.90 -41.71 -8.10
N THR A 5 -13.12 -41.28 -8.39
CA THR A 5 -13.50 -39.86 -8.39
C THR A 5 -13.45 -39.35 -6.96
N ARG A 6 -12.54 -38.44 -6.69
CA ARG A 6 -12.49 -37.68 -5.42
C ARG A 6 -13.64 -36.69 -5.39
N ASP A 7 -14.47 -36.86 -4.39
CA ASP A 7 -15.68 -36.07 -4.15
C ASP A 7 -15.32 -34.63 -3.76
N LEU A 8 -15.49 -33.71 -4.69
CA LEU A 8 -15.26 -32.27 -4.48
C LEU A 8 -16.26 -31.60 -3.51
N SER A 9 -17.34 -32.32 -3.17
CA SER A 9 -18.43 -31.82 -2.33
C SER A 9 -18.04 -31.64 -0.86
N THR A 10 -17.12 -32.45 -0.35
CA THR A 10 -16.65 -32.40 1.04
C THR A 10 -15.68 -31.27 1.34
N CYS A 11 -14.90 -30.83 0.35
CA CYS A 11 -13.98 -29.71 0.50
C CYS A 11 -14.71 -28.36 0.49
N LEU A 12 -15.79 -28.27 -0.30
CA LEU A 12 -16.62 -27.04 -0.40
C LEU A 12 -17.46 -26.82 0.87
N LYS A 13 -18.01 -27.92 1.46
CA LYS A 13 -18.79 -27.85 2.71
C LYS A 13 -17.94 -27.41 3.92
N ARG A 14 -16.68 -27.83 4.01
CA ARG A 14 -15.76 -27.38 5.08
C ARG A 14 -15.37 -25.92 4.96
N ARG A 15 -15.25 -25.38 3.75
CA ARG A 15 -14.95 -23.95 3.54
C ARG A 15 -16.16 -23.04 3.80
N LEU A 16 -17.37 -23.50 3.49
CA LEU A 16 -18.59 -22.75 3.82
C LEU A 16 -18.87 -22.69 5.34
N TRP A 17 -18.46 -23.70 6.10
CA TRP A 17 -18.67 -23.71 7.55
C TRP A 17 -17.79 -22.70 8.28
N ILE A 18 -16.56 -22.47 7.82
CA ILE A 18 -15.63 -21.47 8.38
C ILE A 18 -16.08 -20.04 8.06
N VAL A 19 -16.64 -19.81 6.86
CA VAL A 19 -17.20 -18.50 6.47
C VAL A 19 -18.52 -18.21 7.21
N GLY A 20 -19.35 -19.25 7.44
CA GLY A 20 -20.61 -19.11 8.19
C GLY A 20 -20.40 -18.75 9.67
N VAL A 21 -19.38 -19.29 10.33
CA VAL A 21 -19.07 -19.00 11.73
C VAL A 21 -18.51 -17.58 11.89
N CYS A 22 -17.78 -17.06 10.92
CA CYS A 22 -17.30 -15.66 10.95
C CYS A 22 -18.42 -14.63 10.69
N LEU A 23 -19.46 -14.97 9.91
CA LEU A 23 -20.57 -14.04 9.64
C LEU A 23 -21.60 -13.98 10.78
N THR A 24 -21.78 -15.07 11.56
CA THR A 24 -22.74 -15.08 12.67
C THR A 24 -22.23 -14.39 13.93
N THR A 25 -20.93 -14.21 14.09
CA THR A 25 -20.35 -13.46 15.23
C THR A 25 -20.37 -11.94 15.04
N PHE A 26 -20.65 -11.43 13.81
CA PHE A 26 -20.70 -9.99 13.55
C PHE A 26 -22.13 -9.40 13.68
N SER A 27 -23.15 -10.22 13.83
CA SER A 27 -24.57 -9.78 13.87
C SER A 27 -25.12 -9.51 15.28
N PHE A 28 -24.33 -9.63 16.35
CA PHE A 28 -24.80 -9.46 17.72
C PHE A 28 -24.29 -8.22 18.48
N LEU A 29 -23.80 -7.19 17.76
CA LEU A 29 -23.48 -5.89 18.38
C LEU A 29 -24.35 -4.76 17.82
N SER A 30 -25.68 -4.96 17.85
CA SER A 30 -26.62 -3.85 17.80
C SER A 30 -26.91 -3.42 19.25
N VAL A 31 -26.15 -2.45 19.72
CA VAL A 31 -26.42 -1.76 21.00
C VAL A 31 -27.67 -0.91 20.82
N SER A 32 -28.75 -1.36 21.41
CA SER A 32 -29.97 -0.55 21.56
C SER A 32 -29.70 0.55 22.55
N VAL A 33 -29.61 1.79 22.07
CA VAL A 33 -29.63 2.98 22.94
C VAL A 33 -31.08 3.21 23.34
N ALA A 34 -31.46 2.74 24.53
CA ALA A 34 -32.72 3.10 25.16
C ALA A 34 -32.55 4.47 25.84
N TYR A 35 -33.25 5.47 25.32
CA TYR A 35 -33.45 6.73 26.01
C TYR A 35 -34.39 6.51 27.20
N ALA A 36 -33.87 6.45 28.41
CA ALA A 36 -34.64 6.63 29.62
C ALA A 36 -34.52 8.10 30.06
N VAL A 37 -35.53 8.87 29.77
CA VAL A 37 -35.75 10.14 30.44
C VAL A 37 -36.23 9.83 31.84
N SER A 38 -35.42 10.10 32.85
CA SER A 38 -35.86 10.15 34.25
C SER A 38 -35.41 11.46 34.83
N ASP A 39 -36.40 12.35 34.99
CA ASP A 39 -36.28 13.54 35.82
C ASP A 39 -36.12 13.11 37.29
N ASN A 40 -34.91 13.31 37.83
CA ASN A 40 -34.70 13.39 39.27
C ASN A 40 -33.67 14.48 39.52
N GLN A 41 -34.16 15.64 39.84
CA GLN A 41 -33.36 16.71 40.44
C GLN A 41 -32.87 16.25 41.81
N THR A 42 -31.69 15.67 41.85
CA THR A 42 -30.92 15.54 43.08
C THR A 42 -29.98 16.73 43.14
N VAL A 43 -30.25 17.61 44.07
CA VAL A 43 -29.35 18.71 44.44
C VAL A 43 -28.03 18.10 44.89
N GLN A 44 -27.05 18.08 43.99
CA GLN A 44 -25.67 17.74 44.32
C GLN A 44 -25.08 18.93 45.09
N GLN A 45 -24.86 18.74 46.39
CA GLN A 45 -23.95 19.56 47.14
C GLN A 45 -22.61 19.65 46.42
N GLN A 46 -22.28 20.82 45.88
CA GLN A 46 -20.96 21.12 45.32
C GLN A 46 -19.92 20.92 46.43
N LYS A 47 -19.22 19.80 46.41
CA LYS A 47 -17.96 19.66 47.14
C LYS A 47 -17.02 20.73 46.61
N LYS A 48 -16.74 21.72 47.47
CA LYS A 48 -15.83 22.83 47.20
C LYS A 48 -14.47 22.24 46.85
N GLY A 49 -14.12 22.24 45.55
CA GLY A 49 -12.86 21.71 45.05
C GLY A 49 -11.68 22.57 45.56
N MET A 50 -10.53 21.93 45.74
CA MET A 50 -9.29 22.59 46.14
C MET A 50 -8.72 23.37 44.95
N VAL A 51 -8.03 24.47 45.28
CA VAL A 51 -7.19 25.18 44.29
C VAL A 51 -5.77 24.65 44.42
N ILE A 52 -5.27 24.07 43.36
CA ILE A 52 -3.90 23.55 43.27
C ILE A 52 -3.05 24.52 42.47
N LYS A 53 -1.91 24.87 43.01
CA LYS A 53 -0.89 25.71 42.36
C LYS A 53 0.40 24.91 42.23
N GLY A 54 1.28 25.34 41.35
CA GLY A 54 2.60 24.73 41.24
C GLY A 54 3.40 25.27 40.09
N LYS A 55 4.59 24.75 39.95
CA LYS A 55 5.52 25.10 38.87
C LYS A 55 5.94 23.86 38.09
N VAL A 56 6.01 24.00 36.79
CA VAL A 56 6.51 22.94 35.89
C VAL A 56 7.89 23.35 35.38
N LEU A 57 8.87 22.52 35.66
CA LEU A 57 10.27 22.74 35.32
C LEU A 57 10.77 21.63 34.40
N GLY A 58 11.78 21.91 33.58
CA GLY A 58 12.60 20.91 32.91
C GLY A 58 13.65 20.29 33.84
N THR A 59 14.39 19.30 33.33
CA THR A 59 15.50 18.66 34.06
C THR A 59 16.70 19.60 34.27
N ASP A 60 16.79 20.63 33.48
CA ASP A 60 17.77 21.74 33.57
C ASP A 60 17.38 22.79 34.61
N GLY A 61 16.20 22.68 35.21
CA GLY A 61 15.65 23.62 36.18
C GLY A 61 14.98 24.85 35.56
N GLU A 62 14.92 24.93 34.24
CA GLU A 62 14.24 26.01 33.53
C GLU A 62 12.72 25.84 33.54
N PRO A 63 11.93 26.95 33.57
CA PRO A 63 10.48 26.87 33.54
C PRO A 63 9.96 26.45 32.16
N ILE A 64 9.03 25.47 32.09
CA ILE A 64 8.38 25.08 30.87
C ILE A 64 7.14 25.92 30.62
N ILE A 65 7.20 26.79 29.62
CA ILE A 65 6.12 27.69 29.23
C ILE A 65 5.12 26.94 28.36
N GLY A 66 3.81 27.07 28.63
CA GLY A 66 2.78 26.45 27.81
C GLY A 66 2.59 24.93 28.03
N ALA A 67 3.16 24.37 29.10
CA ALA A 67 2.89 23.00 29.48
C ALA A 67 1.42 22.82 29.89
N SER A 68 0.77 21.77 29.40
CA SER A 68 -0.62 21.45 29.73
C SER A 68 -0.69 20.68 31.03
N VAL A 69 -1.54 21.16 31.96
CA VAL A 69 -1.85 20.52 33.24
C VAL A 69 -3.35 20.19 33.25
N LEU A 70 -3.68 18.90 33.13
CA LEU A 70 -5.06 18.41 32.98
C LEU A 70 -5.43 17.48 34.14
N VAL A 71 -6.68 17.55 34.60
CA VAL A 71 -7.23 16.53 35.50
C VAL A 71 -7.65 15.32 34.65
N LYS A 72 -7.01 14.17 34.88
CA LYS A 72 -7.26 12.94 34.12
C LYS A 72 -8.74 12.52 34.20
N GLY A 73 -9.36 12.34 33.01
CA GLY A 73 -10.78 11.98 32.89
C GLY A 73 -11.74 13.16 32.99
N SER A 74 -11.26 14.42 32.96
CA SER A 74 -12.06 15.64 32.96
C SER A 74 -11.58 16.59 31.85
N THR A 75 -12.41 17.57 31.51
CA THR A 75 -12.08 18.68 30.62
C THR A 75 -11.41 19.86 31.35
N THR A 76 -11.19 19.74 32.67
CA THR A 76 -10.60 20.79 33.48
C THR A 76 -9.08 20.76 33.33
N GLY A 77 -8.51 21.79 32.76
CA GLY A 77 -7.08 21.94 32.59
C GLY A 77 -6.66 23.38 32.40
N VAL A 78 -5.36 23.64 32.57
CA VAL A 78 -4.72 24.96 32.39
C VAL A 78 -3.37 24.75 31.67
N VAL A 79 -2.81 25.83 31.16
CA VAL A 79 -1.43 25.87 30.64
C VAL A 79 -0.57 26.71 31.57
N THR A 80 0.72 26.40 31.63
CA THR A 80 1.70 27.16 32.43
C THR A 80 2.01 28.53 31.79
N ASP A 81 2.25 29.51 32.66
CA ASP A 81 2.65 30.88 32.28
C ASP A 81 4.16 30.98 31.89
N LEU A 82 4.63 32.21 31.65
CA LEU A 82 6.03 32.51 31.25
C LEU A 82 7.07 32.07 32.29
N ASP A 83 6.68 31.94 33.56
CA ASP A 83 7.52 31.48 34.66
C ASP A 83 7.30 29.99 34.99
N GLY A 84 6.52 29.29 34.16
CA GLY A 84 6.19 27.87 34.33
C GLY A 84 5.15 27.61 35.44
N ASN A 85 4.49 28.64 35.99
CA ASN A 85 3.49 28.46 37.06
C ASN A 85 2.12 28.11 36.49
N TYR A 86 1.34 27.37 37.26
CA TYR A 86 -0.05 27.06 36.94
C TYR A 86 -0.95 27.19 38.17
N THR A 87 -2.23 27.47 37.95
CA THR A 87 -3.25 27.47 38.98
C THR A 87 -4.48 26.75 38.44
N LEU A 88 -4.83 25.64 39.05
CA LEU A 88 -5.97 24.80 38.68
C LEU A 88 -7.00 24.83 39.80
N SER A 89 -8.20 25.32 39.51
CA SER A 89 -9.31 25.45 40.47
C SER A 89 -10.25 24.25 40.38
N ASN A 90 -10.97 23.99 41.49
CA ASN A 90 -12.01 22.96 41.56
C ASN A 90 -11.50 21.53 41.40
N VAL A 91 -10.34 21.20 41.97
CA VAL A 91 -9.74 19.86 41.92
C VAL A 91 -10.17 19.06 43.15
N SER A 92 -10.64 17.83 42.95
CA SER A 92 -11.00 16.93 44.03
C SER A 92 -9.77 16.25 44.63
N LYS A 93 -9.78 16.02 45.95
CA LYS A 93 -8.77 15.19 46.60
C LYS A 93 -8.77 13.77 45.98
N GLY A 94 -7.60 13.24 45.66
CA GLY A 94 -7.44 11.96 44.98
C GLY A 94 -7.48 12.05 43.45
N ALA A 95 -7.72 13.23 42.88
CA ALA A 95 -7.64 13.43 41.43
C ALA A 95 -6.20 13.21 40.91
N ILE A 96 -6.05 12.75 39.70
CA ILE A 96 -4.76 12.58 39.05
C ILE A 96 -4.53 13.75 38.08
N LEU A 97 -3.48 14.53 38.33
CA LEU A 97 -3.03 15.56 37.41
C LEU A 97 -2.09 14.94 36.35
N GLU A 98 -2.34 15.22 35.09
CA GLU A 98 -1.48 14.85 33.97
C GLU A 98 -0.78 16.12 33.48
N PHE A 99 0.54 16.10 33.47
CA PHE A 99 1.41 17.16 32.97
C PHE A 99 1.95 16.70 31.64
N SER A 100 1.81 17.51 30.57
CA SER A 100 2.32 17.19 29.25
C SER A 100 2.82 18.44 28.54
N TYR A 101 3.92 18.26 27.79
CA TYR A 101 4.48 19.27 26.91
C TYR A 101 5.11 18.58 25.69
N VAL A 102 5.17 19.28 24.56
CA VAL A 102 5.75 18.72 23.33
C VAL A 102 7.24 18.50 23.56
N GLY A 103 7.72 17.26 23.33
CA GLY A 103 9.12 16.89 23.55
C GLY A 103 9.43 16.37 24.96
N TYR A 104 8.44 16.21 25.83
CA TYR A 104 8.63 15.71 27.19
C TYR A 104 7.75 14.49 27.48
N VAL A 105 8.26 13.61 28.36
CA VAL A 105 7.49 12.45 28.84
C VAL A 105 6.34 12.91 29.74
N LYS A 106 5.15 12.43 29.46
CA LYS A 106 3.97 12.73 30.30
C LYS A 106 4.18 12.26 31.72
N LEU A 107 3.96 13.16 32.69
CA LEU A 107 4.05 12.91 34.14
C LEU A 107 2.65 12.94 34.74
N THR A 108 2.37 12.00 35.62
CA THR A 108 1.12 11.99 36.40
C THR A 108 1.41 12.10 37.90
N LYS A 109 0.67 12.97 38.62
CA LYS A 109 0.73 13.11 40.06
C LYS A 109 -0.67 13.06 40.68
N THR A 110 -0.81 12.36 41.80
CA THR A 110 -2.08 12.29 42.53
C THR A 110 -2.17 13.42 43.54
N VAL A 111 -3.30 14.13 43.58
CA VAL A 111 -3.57 15.23 44.50
C VAL A 111 -3.85 14.67 45.86
N GLY A 112 -2.97 14.98 46.82
CA GLY A 112 -3.10 14.65 48.23
C GLY A 112 -3.82 15.73 49.05
N ASN A 113 -3.22 16.10 50.17
CA ASN A 113 -3.66 17.25 51.03
C ASN A 113 -2.90 18.53 50.65
N GLU A 114 -1.92 18.45 49.78
CA GLU A 114 -1.07 19.56 49.38
C GLU A 114 -1.79 20.46 48.38
N THR A 115 -1.69 21.77 48.59
CA THR A 115 -2.21 22.80 47.67
C THR A 115 -1.18 23.25 46.64
N THR A 116 0.08 22.84 46.80
CA THR A 116 1.18 23.15 45.87
C THR A 116 1.80 21.87 45.36
N ILE A 117 1.73 21.65 44.04
CA ILE A 117 2.28 20.46 43.38
C ILE A 117 3.20 20.92 42.23
N ASN A 118 4.51 20.80 42.46
CA ASN A 118 5.51 21.07 41.41
C ASN A 118 5.76 19.81 40.57
N ALA A 119 6.04 19.99 39.29
CA ALA A 119 6.36 18.90 38.38
C ALA A 119 7.69 19.16 37.66
N ILE A 120 8.52 18.13 37.55
CA ILE A 120 9.71 18.14 36.70
C ILE A 120 9.43 17.21 35.55
N LEU A 121 9.40 17.74 34.33
CA LEU A 121 9.24 16.93 33.12
C LEU A 121 10.62 16.54 32.60
N TYR A 122 10.73 15.29 32.23
CA TYR A 122 11.91 14.75 31.60
C TYR A 122 11.73 14.82 30.09
N GLU A 123 12.77 15.28 29.40
CA GLU A 123 12.74 15.23 27.93
C GLU A 123 12.46 13.82 27.45
N ASP A 124 11.55 13.69 26.49
CA ASP A 124 11.28 12.42 25.86
C ASP A 124 12.43 12.11 24.89
N SER A 125 13.46 11.44 25.42
CA SER A 125 14.60 10.95 24.64
C SER A 125 14.19 9.91 23.57
N GLN A 126 12.90 9.53 23.52
CA GLN A 126 12.30 8.77 22.40
C GLN A 126 11.70 9.65 21.31
N MET A 127 11.66 10.97 21.43
CA MET A 127 11.56 11.84 20.28
C MET A 127 12.88 11.73 19.54
N LEU A 128 12.89 10.81 18.60
CA LEU A 128 13.95 10.48 17.66
C LEU A 128 14.74 11.75 17.28
N GLU A 129 15.93 11.93 17.85
CA GLU A 129 16.95 12.67 17.15
C GLU A 129 16.88 12.16 15.71
N GLY A 130 16.61 13.04 14.74
CA GLY A 130 16.40 12.66 13.34
C GLY A 130 17.62 11.86 12.86
N VAL A 131 17.53 10.55 12.97
CA VAL A 131 18.59 9.62 12.56
C VAL A 131 18.29 9.28 11.10
N GLU A 132 19.22 9.60 10.22
CA GLU A 132 19.16 9.17 8.82
C GLU A 132 19.97 7.88 8.64
N VAL A 133 19.40 7.00 7.80
CA VAL A 133 20.08 5.77 7.41
C VAL A 133 21.11 6.09 6.38
N VAL A 134 22.36 5.78 6.68
CA VAL A 134 23.51 5.89 5.77
C VAL A 134 24.02 4.48 5.41
N ALA A 135 24.93 4.40 4.46
CA ALA A 135 25.38 3.17 3.81
C ALA A 135 25.67 1.98 4.75
N PHE A 136 26.32 2.19 5.88
CA PHE A 136 26.70 1.12 6.82
C PHE A 136 26.27 1.41 8.26
N GLY A 137 25.20 2.20 8.46
CA GLY A 137 24.72 2.50 9.80
C GLY A 137 23.64 3.56 9.85
N THR A 138 23.54 4.21 10.99
CA THR A 138 22.65 5.35 11.21
C THR A 138 23.50 6.52 11.70
N GLN A 139 23.29 7.69 11.16
CA GLN A 139 23.94 8.93 11.60
C GLN A 139 22.87 9.96 11.99
N LYS A 140 23.24 10.87 12.90
CA LYS A 140 22.38 12.00 13.22
C LYS A 140 22.23 12.85 11.96
N LYS A 141 21.01 13.33 11.70
CA LYS A 141 20.65 14.13 10.52
C LYS A 141 21.59 15.34 10.33
N GLU A 142 22.02 15.93 11.43
CA GLU A 142 22.92 17.09 11.45
C GLU A 142 24.36 16.76 10.99
N SER A 143 24.76 15.49 11.05
CA SER A 143 26.11 15.06 10.63
C SER A 143 26.15 14.47 9.21
N VAL A 144 25.04 14.47 8.49
CA VAL A 144 24.96 13.96 7.12
C VAL A 144 25.33 15.08 6.13
N ILE A 145 26.51 14.97 5.54
CA ILE A 145 27.04 15.97 4.58
C ILE A 145 26.46 15.79 3.17
N GLY A 146 25.87 14.63 2.87
CA GLY A 146 25.33 14.31 1.54
C GLY A 146 23.85 14.65 1.37
N ALA A 147 23.38 14.87 0.12
CA ALA A 147 21.96 15.05 -0.17
C ALA A 147 21.18 13.74 -0.01
N ILE A 148 20.75 13.46 1.20
CA ILE A 148 19.85 12.34 1.54
C ILE A 148 18.44 12.92 1.71
N SER A 149 17.46 12.26 1.09
CA SER A 149 16.04 12.58 1.31
C SER A 149 15.38 11.40 2.01
N THR A 150 14.87 11.65 3.20
CA THR A 150 14.10 10.69 3.98
C THR A 150 12.61 10.94 3.78
N VAL A 151 11.84 9.89 3.56
CA VAL A 151 10.39 9.94 3.36
C VAL A 151 9.71 9.50 4.64
N LYS A 152 8.71 10.23 5.07
CA LYS A 152 7.85 9.79 6.17
C LYS A 152 7.05 8.58 5.73
N VAL A 153 7.22 7.46 6.43
CA VAL A 153 6.54 6.18 6.10
C VAL A 153 5.02 6.32 6.05
N ALA A 154 4.45 7.22 6.85
CA ALA A 154 3.02 7.51 6.81
C ALA A 154 2.54 8.02 5.45
N GLU A 155 3.38 8.75 4.72
CA GLU A 155 3.07 9.28 3.39
C GLU A 155 3.11 8.21 2.30
N LEU A 156 3.78 7.08 2.55
CA LEU A 156 3.85 5.94 1.64
C LEU A 156 2.58 5.06 1.69
N LYS A 157 1.71 5.26 2.68
CA LYS A 157 0.44 4.52 2.82
C LYS A 157 -0.59 5.09 1.85
N THR A 158 -0.59 4.57 0.64
CA THR A 158 -1.55 4.92 -0.41
C THR A 158 -2.49 3.77 -0.67
N PRO A 159 -3.66 4.01 -1.31
CA PRO A 159 -4.56 2.94 -1.71
C PRO A 159 -4.03 2.10 -2.91
N SER A 160 -2.73 2.11 -3.18
CA SER A 160 -2.06 1.26 -4.17
C SER A 160 -1.38 0.08 -3.48
N SER A 161 -1.47 -1.12 -4.05
CA SER A 161 -0.72 -2.31 -3.60
C SER A 161 0.75 -2.25 -3.99
N ASN A 162 1.10 -1.32 -4.85
CA ASN A 162 2.45 -1.13 -5.36
C ASN A 162 3.11 0.07 -4.69
N LEU A 163 4.15 -0.19 -3.88
CA LEU A 163 4.86 0.85 -3.15
C LEU A 163 5.54 1.88 -4.09
N THR A 164 6.00 1.45 -5.27
CA THR A 164 6.71 2.35 -6.20
C THR A 164 5.81 3.46 -6.72
N ASN A 165 4.50 3.21 -6.83
CA ASN A 165 3.52 4.23 -7.23
C ASN A 165 3.34 5.31 -6.14
N ALA A 166 3.56 4.95 -4.88
CA ALA A 166 3.49 5.90 -3.77
C ALA A 166 4.67 6.90 -3.74
N LEU A 167 5.76 6.63 -4.47
CA LEU A 167 6.94 7.50 -4.51
C LEU A 167 6.75 8.71 -5.44
N ALA A 168 5.85 8.61 -6.42
CA ALA A 168 5.62 9.65 -7.42
C ALA A 168 5.17 10.98 -6.77
N GLY A 169 5.88 12.07 -7.09
CA GLY A 169 5.55 13.42 -6.61
C GLY A 169 5.81 13.68 -5.12
N ARG A 170 6.28 12.70 -4.35
CA ARG A 170 6.50 12.82 -2.90
C ARG A 170 7.96 13.01 -2.50
N ILE A 171 8.87 12.72 -3.39
CA ILE A 171 10.30 12.77 -3.12
C ILE A 171 10.96 13.78 -4.06
N ALA A 172 11.50 14.84 -3.51
CA ALA A 172 12.20 15.85 -4.31
C ALA A 172 13.37 15.20 -5.05
N GLY A 173 13.48 15.46 -6.37
CA GLY A 173 14.54 14.92 -7.23
C GLY A 173 14.38 13.46 -7.64
N VAL A 174 13.21 12.86 -7.43
CA VAL A 174 12.83 11.56 -8.01
C VAL A 174 11.78 11.80 -9.07
N ILE A 175 12.06 11.34 -10.28
CA ILE A 175 11.10 11.29 -11.37
C ILE A 175 10.52 9.89 -11.38
N SER A 176 9.22 9.76 -11.23
CA SER A 176 8.51 8.48 -11.24
C SER A 176 7.31 8.58 -12.16
N TYR A 177 7.10 7.55 -12.97
CA TYR A 177 5.92 7.42 -13.81
C TYR A 177 5.48 5.96 -13.94
N GLN A 178 4.19 5.77 -13.89
CA GLN A 178 3.54 4.49 -14.11
C GLN A 178 3.09 4.40 -15.57
N ARG A 179 3.42 3.30 -16.25
CA ARG A 179 3.09 3.09 -17.66
C ARG A 179 1.69 2.51 -17.86
N THR A 180 1.27 1.66 -16.95
CA THR A 180 -0.02 0.95 -16.99
C THR A 180 -0.56 0.79 -15.59
N GLY A 181 -1.89 0.72 -15.46
CA GLY A 181 -2.57 0.36 -14.22
C GLY A 181 -2.93 -1.13 -14.17
N GLU A 182 -2.42 -1.95 -15.08
CA GLU A 182 -2.66 -3.38 -15.11
C GLU A 182 -2.09 -4.07 -13.87
N PRO A 183 -2.91 -4.76 -13.05
CA PRO A 183 -2.41 -5.46 -11.89
C PRO A 183 -1.31 -6.46 -12.25
N GLY A 184 -0.20 -6.40 -11.51
CA GLY A 184 0.99 -7.22 -11.76
C GLY A 184 2.02 -6.65 -12.71
N VAL A 185 1.68 -5.60 -13.48
CA VAL A 185 2.56 -4.88 -14.41
C VAL A 185 2.51 -3.37 -14.13
N ASP A 186 1.97 -2.98 -13.01
CA ASP A 186 1.73 -1.61 -12.57
C ASP A 186 2.92 -0.95 -11.86
N ASP A 187 4.11 -1.56 -11.94
CA ASP A 187 5.32 -1.02 -11.36
C ASP A 187 5.67 0.34 -11.98
N ALA A 188 5.90 1.35 -11.13
CA ALA A 188 6.40 2.62 -11.60
C ALA A 188 7.90 2.54 -11.91
N SER A 189 8.28 3.07 -13.06
CA SER A 189 9.68 3.37 -13.36
C SER A 189 10.08 4.65 -12.64
N PHE A 190 11.24 4.67 -11.98
CA PHE A 190 11.70 5.84 -11.25
C PHE A 190 13.20 6.08 -11.46
N PHE A 191 13.56 7.36 -11.49
CA PHE A 191 14.94 7.83 -11.72
C PHE A 191 15.29 8.89 -10.69
N VAL A 192 16.50 8.82 -10.18
CA VAL A 192 17.02 9.83 -9.25
C VAL A 192 17.74 10.92 -10.06
N ARG A 193 17.24 12.17 -9.99
CA ARG A 193 17.74 13.31 -10.77
C ARG A 193 17.67 13.14 -12.31
N GLY A 194 16.88 12.21 -12.80
CA GLY A 194 16.71 11.95 -14.23
C GLY A 194 17.54 10.80 -14.75
N VAL A 195 17.46 10.58 -16.06
CA VAL A 195 18.25 9.56 -16.76
C VAL A 195 19.64 10.13 -17.02
N THR A 196 20.64 9.68 -16.26
CA THR A 196 22.02 10.18 -16.34
C THR A 196 22.92 9.36 -17.25
N THR A 197 22.48 8.17 -17.66
CA THR A 197 23.26 7.26 -18.49
C THR A 197 22.50 6.81 -19.72
N PHE A 198 23.19 6.66 -20.84
CA PHE A 198 22.69 5.97 -22.04
C PHE A 198 22.96 4.46 -21.97
N GLY A 199 23.55 4.01 -20.87
CA GLY A 199 23.96 2.62 -20.68
C GLY A 199 22.79 1.67 -20.38
N TYR A 200 23.15 0.41 -20.18
CA TYR A 200 22.22 -0.70 -20.00
C TYR A 200 21.38 -0.62 -18.70
N LYS A 201 21.97 -0.13 -17.58
CA LYS A 201 21.30 0.03 -16.28
C LYS A 201 20.98 1.50 -16.05
N LYS A 202 19.68 1.81 -15.96
CA LYS A 202 19.17 3.17 -15.67
C LYS A 202 18.55 3.29 -14.27
N ASP A 203 18.20 2.16 -13.66
CA ASP A 203 17.54 2.11 -12.37
C ASP A 203 18.54 2.41 -11.24
N PRO A 204 18.11 3.06 -10.15
CA PRO A 204 18.91 3.22 -8.95
C PRO A 204 19.19 1.88 -8.28
N LEU A 205 20.23 1.82 -7.48
CA LEU A 205 20.54 0.68 -6.61
C LEU A 205 19.50 0.63 -5.48
N ILE A 206 18.83 -0.49 -5.31
CA ILE A 206 17.83 -0.68 -4.26
C ILE A 206 18.37 -1.64 -3.22
N LEU A 207 18.43 -1.18 -1.97
CA LEU A 207 18.88 -1.97 -0.84
C LEU A 207 17.76 -2.05 0.21
N ILE A 208 17.29 -3.24 0.49
CA ILE A 208 16.35 -3.52 1.58
C ILE A 208 17.07 -4.31 2.64
N ASP A 209 17.19 -3.75 3.84
CA ASP A 209 17.97 -4.29 4.95
C ASP A 209 19.44 -4.63 4.57
N GLY A 210 20.03 -3.85 3.65
CA GLY A 210 21.38 -4.02 3.15
C GLY A 210 21.56 -5.03 2.01
N ILE A 211 20.49 -5.72 1.60
CA ILE A 211 20.50 -6.67 0.47
C ILE A 211 20.03 -5.96 -0.81
N GLU A 212 20.78 -6.12 -1.91
CA GLU A 212 20.38 -5.62 -3.23
C GLU A 212 19.20 -6.42 -3.78
N LEU A 213 18.11 -5.73 -4.05
CA LEU A 213 16.87 -6.30 -4.57
C LEU A 213 16.39 -5.54 -5.80
N THR A 214 15.36 -6.07 -6.48
CA THR A 214 14.82 -5.49 -7.69
C THR A 214 13.75 -4.44 -7.39
N SER A 215 13.38 -3.62 -8.40
CA SER A 215 12.25 -2.69 -8.32
C SER A 215 10.93 -3.41 -8.05
N THR A 216 10.75 -4.63 -8.58
CA THR A 216 9.58 -5.46 -8.30
C THR A 216 9.52 -5.91 -6.84
N ASP A 217 10.66 -6.24 -6.22
CA ASP A 217 10.71 -6.60 -4.80
C ASP A 217 10.37 -5.38 -3.92
N LEU A 218 10.85 -4.20 -4.30
CA LEU A 218 10.47 -2.94 -3.66
C LEU A 218 8.97 -2.64 -3.83
N ALA A 219 8.43 -2.87 -5.03
CA ALA A 219 7.02 -2.66 -5.33
C ALA A 219 6.09 -3.50 -4.43
N ARG A 220 6.50 -4.71 -4.09
CA ARG A 220 5.73 -5.65 -3.23
C ARG A 220 5.94 -5.45 -1.72
N LEU A 221 6.86 -4.56 -1.33
CA LEU A 221 7.09 -4.25 0.08
C LEU A 221 5.90 -3.50 0.67
N GLN A 222 5.40 -3.98 1.80
CA GLN A 222 4.28 -3.32 2.48
C GLN A 222 4.76 -2.08 3.22
N PRO A 223 4.09 -0.90 3.06
CA PRO A 223 4.44 0.31 3.80
C PRO A 223 4.42 0.13 5.31
N ASP A 224 3.56 -0.76 5.82
CA ASP A 224 3.48 -1.03 7.26
C ASP A 224 4.70 -1.74 7.83
N ASP A 225 5.49 -2.42 6.99
CA ASP A 225 6.71 -3.11 7.40
C ASP A 225 7.95 -2.20 7.36
N ILE A 226 7.84 -0.98 6.81
CA ILE A 226 8.96 -0.06 6.65
C ILE A 226 9.19 0.72 7.94
N ALA A 227 10.42 0.76 8.40
CA ALA A 227 10.90 1.63 9.48
C ALA A 227 11.41 2.96 8.94
N SER A 228 12.24 2.91 7.89
CA SER A 228 12.77 4.11 7.24
C SER A 228 12.95 3.89 5.74
N PHE A 229 12.77 4.97 4.98
CA PHE A 229 12.96 5.01 3.54
C PHE A 229 13.80 6.24 3.20
N SER A 230 15.01 6.03 2.68
CA SER A 230 15.96 7.09 2.37
C SER A 230 16.49 6.95 0.95
N ILE A 231 16.72 8.07 0.28
CA ILE A 231 17.29 8.11 -1.07
C ILE A 231 18.56 8.95 -1.05
N MET A 232 19.65 8.34 -1.42
CA MET A 232 20.92 8.99 -1.64
C MET A 232 21.05 9.45 -3.08
N LYS A 233 21.23 10.73 -3.29
CA LYS A 233 21.18 11.36 -4.61
C LYS A 233 22.55 11.84 -5.10
N ASP A 234 23.47 12.18 -4.20
CA ASP A 234 24.76 12.75 -4.53
C ASP A 234 25.88 11.71 -4.60
N ALA A 235 26.86 11.98 -5.44
CA ALA A 235 28.05 11.15 -5.56
C ALA A 235 28.76 10.91 -4.22
N THR A 236 28.81 11.93 -3.34
CA THR A 236 29.38 11.82 -1.98
C THR A 236 28.62 10.80 -1.15
N ALA A 237 27.27 10.82 -1.19
CA ALA A 237 26.46 9.86 -0.44
C ALA A 237 26.49 8.45 -1.05
N THR A 238 26.67 8.35 -2.37
CA THR A 238 26.70 7.07 -3.11
C THR A 238 28.09 6.49 -3.30
N ALA A 239 29.16 7.22 -2.94
CA ALA A 239 30.55 6.80 -3.11
C ALA A 239 30.87 5.42 -2.52
N LEU A 240 30.24 5.08 -1.39
CA LEU A 240 30.40 3.79 -0.73
C LEU A 240 29.90 2.59 -1.57
N TYR A 241 29.08 2.83 -2.58
CA TYR A 241 28.53 1.81 -3.47
C TYR A 241 29.22 1.76 -4.83
N GLY A 242 30.23 2.64 -5.03
CA GLY A 242 31.01 2.71 -6.28
C GLY A 242 30.13 2.96 -7.51
N ALA A 243 30.50 2.38 -8.64
CA ALA A 243 29.78 2.54 -9.92
C ALA A 243 28.31 2.11 -9.86
N ARG A 244 27.93 1.18 -8.97
CA ARG A 244 26.54 0.74 -8.79
C ARG A 244 25.63 1.82 -8.20
N GLY A 245 26.20 2.76 -7.45
CA GLY A 245 25.48 3.90 -6.88
C GLY A 245 25.36 5.10 -7.82
N ALA A 246 25.87 5.04 -9.06
CA ALA A 246 25.92 6.17 -9.99
C ALA A 246 24.52 6.74 -10.34
N ASN A 247 23.49 5.92 -10.38
CA ASN A 247 22.10 6.32 -10.65
C ASN A 247 21.30 6.64 -9.37
N GLY A 248 22.01 6.80 -8.23
CA GLY A 248 21.39 6.96 -6.91
C GLY A 248 21.19 5.64 -6.18
N VAL A 249 20.96 5.73 -4.88
CA VAL A 249 20.74 4.55 -4.02
C VAL A 249 19.48 4.75 -3.19
N ILE A 250 18.61 3.76 -3.20
CA ILE A 250 17.42 3.67 -2.35
C ILE A 250 17.73 2.73 -1.20
N LEU A 251 17.64 3.25 0.01
CA LEU A 251 17.85 2.50 1.25
C LEU A 251 16.51 2.33 1.95
N VAL A 252 16.10 1.10 2.16
CA VAL A 252 14.90 0.77 2.94
C VAL A 252 15.34 -0.07 4.13
N LYS A 253 14.92 0.33 5.31
CA LYS A 253 15.00 -0.52 6.51
C LYS A 253 13.61 -0.99 6.88
N THR A 254 13.49 -2.27 7.18
CA THR A 254 12.23 -2.84 7.70
C THR A 254 12.18 -2.70 9.21
N LYS A 255 10.96 -2.80 9.76
CA LYS A 255 10.73 -2.70 11.19
C LYS A 255 11.39 -3.85 11.94
N GLU A 256 11.99 -3.53 13.05
CA GLU A 256 12.55 -4.46 14.02
C GLU A 256 11.67 -4.57 15.26
N GLY A 257 11.90 -5.59 16.06
CA GLY A 257 11.23 -5.78 17.34
C GLY A 257 11.53 -4.65 18.32
N GLN A 258 10.54 -4.26 19.08
CA GLN A 258 10.66 -3.25 20.13
C GLN A 258 10.52 -3.89 21.50
N LYS A 259 11.28 -3.38 22.49
CA LYS A 259 11.13 -3.79 23.89
C LYS A 259 9.78 -3.38 24.42
N GLY A 260 9.08 -4.31 25.05
CA GLY A 260 7.77 -4.06 25.65
C GLY A 260 6.78 -5.19 25.41
N LYS A 261 5.56 -4.98 25.90
CA LYS A 261 4.45 -5.93 25.68
C LYS A 261 4.15 -6.08 24.19
N ALA A 262 3.75 -7.27 23.80
CA ALA A 262 3.33 -7.54 22.43
C ALA A 262 2.21 -6.58 22.00
N ARG A 263 2.40 -5.92 20.86
CA ARG A 263 1.42 -5.04 20.22
C ARG A 263 1.01 -5.65 18.90
N LEU A 264 -0.28 -5.91 18.77
CA LEU A 264 -0.90 -6.38 17.54
C LEU A 264 -1.48 -5.21 16.76
N SER A 265 -1.20 -5.14 15.46
CA SER A 265 -1.81 -4.18 14.55
C SER A 265 -2.43 -4.91 13.38
N LEU A 266 -3.70 -4.63 13.10
CA LEU A 266 -4.44 -5.14 11.95
C LEU A 266 -4.94 -3.98 11.12
N ARG A 267 -4.66 -4.01 9.80
CA ARG A 267 -5.18 -3.06 8.81
C ARG A 267 -5.90 -3.82 7.72
N VAL A 268 -7.14 -3.46 7.47
CA VAL A 268 -7.97 -4.00 6.39
C VAL A 268 -8.41 -2.85 5.50
N GLU A 269 -8.21 -3.00 4.21
CA GLU A 269 -8.55 -2.00 3.21
C GLU A 269 -9.34 -2.63 2.07
N ASN A 270 -10.41 -1.95 1.65
CA ASN A 270 -11.09 -2.18 0.38
C ASN A 270 -10.96 -0.89 -0.44
N SER A 271 -10.55 -1.02 -1.68
CA SER A 271 -10.46 0.12 -2.60
C SER A 271 -11.24 -0.15 -3.87
N ILE A 272 -11.84 0.90 -4.41
CA ILE A 272 -12.48 0.90 -5.72
C ILE A 272 -11.53 1.61 -6.68
N SER A 273 -11.23 0.97 -7.81
CA SER A 273 -10.38 1.53 -8.85
C SER A 273 -11.19 1.72 -10.12
N THR A 274 -11.05 2.90 -10.73
CA THR A 274 -11.65 3.26 -12.01
C THR A 274 -10.57 3.73 -12.97
N PRO A 275 -10.78 3.66 -14.30
CA PRO A 275 -9.88 4.31 -15.25
C PRO A 275 -9.71 5.80 -14.92
N THR A 276 -8.49 6.29 -14.97
CA THR A 276 -8.19 7.72 -14.74
C THR A 276 -8.58 8.61 -15.90
N GLN A 277 -8.69 8.02 -17.09
CA GLN A 277 -9.12 8.68 -18.31
C GLN A 277 -9.91 7.69 -19.16
N GLU A 278 -11.02 8.13 -19.68
CA GLU A 278 -11.78 7.43 -20.69
C GLU A 278 -11.46 8.02 -22.06
N ILE A 279 -11.15 7.14 -23.02
CA ILE A 279 -10.93 7.53 -24.40
C ILE A 279 -12.29 7.49 -25.10
N GLU A 280 -12.74 8.64 -25.58
CA GLU A 280 -13.92 8.72 -26.43
C GLU A 280 -13.59 8.22 -27.84
N LEU A 281 -14.35 7.27 -28.32
CA LEU A 281 -14.26 6.72 -29.67
C LEU A 281 -15.39 7.28 -30.50
N ALA A 282 -15.14 7.43 -31.82
CA ALA A 282 -16.19 7.80 -32.75
C ALA A 282 -17.32 6.77 -32.72
N ASP A 283 -18.56 7.24 -32.77
CA ASP A 283 -19.70 6.36 -32.94
C ASP A 283 -19.63 5.59 -34.29
N PRO A 284 -20.31 4.44 -34.42
CA PRO A 284 -20.20 3.59 -35.60
C PRO A 284 -20.51 4.29 -36.93
N VAL A 285 -21.44 5.20 -36.98
CA VAL A 285 -21.81 5.94 -38.21
C VAL A 285 -20.73 6.94 -38.59
N THR A 286 -20.29 7.74 -37.62
CA THR A 286 -19.18 8.68 -37.79
C THR A 286 -17.88 7.93 -38.18
N TYR A 287 -17.60 6.79 -37.54
CA TYR A 287 -16.47 5.93 -37.93
C TYR A 287 -16.51 5.53 -39.40
N MET A 288 -17.64 5.03 -39.92
CA MET A 288 -17.78 4.62 -41.30
C MET A 288 -17.62 5.79 -42.27
N ARG A 289 -18.21 6.94 -41.98
CA ARG A 289 -18.10 8.15 -42.81
C ARG A 289 -16.66 8.67 -42.88
N LEU A 290 -15.99 8.78 -41.74
CA LEU A 290 -14.59 9.21 -41.67
C LEU A 290 -13.64 8.22 -42.37
N HIS A 291 -13.93 6.92 -42.24
CA HIS A 291 -13.16 5.90 -42.96
C HIS A 291 -13.31 6.04 -44.49
N ASN A 292 -14.54 6.19 -44.98
CA ASN A 292 -14.82 6.41 -46.38
C ASN A 292 -14.14 7.68 -46.91
N GLU A 293 -14.23 8.79 -46.18
CA GLU A 293 -13.56 10.06 -46.50
C GLU A 293 -12.03 9.87 -46.59
N ALA A 294 -11.46 9.27 -45.57
CA ALA A 294 -10.01 9.01 -45.55
C ALA A 294 -9.56 8.10 -46.69
N TYR A 295 -10.41 7.19 -47.15
CA TYR A 295 -10.12 6.31 -48.28
C TYR A 295 -10.18 7.06 -49.61
N LEU A 296 -11.24 7.82 -49.85
CA LEU A 296 -11.46 8.62 -51.04
C LEU A 296 -10.38 9.71 -51.25
N THR A 297 -9.94 10.34 -50.16
CA THR A 297 -8.86 11.35 -50.24
C THR A 297 -7.53 10.78 -50.71
N ARG A 298 -7.30 9.48 -50.51
CA ARG A 298 -6.09 8.79 -50.94
C ARG A 298 -6.25 8.12 -52.31
N ASN A 299 -7.44 7.64 -52.61
CA ASN A 299 -7.76 6.94 -53.85
C ASN A 299 -9.20 7.29 -54.31
N PRO A 300 -9.38 8.39 -55.04
CA PRO A 300 -10.70 8.90 -55.43
C PRO A 300 -11.54 7.94 -56.29
N LEU A 301 -10.91 6.96 -56.94
CA LEU A 301 -11.60 5.99 -57.81
C LEU A 301 -11.85 4.64 -57.12
N ALA A 302 -11.46 4.49 -55.89
CA ALA A 302 -11.66 3.22 -55.18
C ALA A 302 -13.13 3.06 -54.72
N PRO A 303 -13.66 1.82 -54.70
CA PRO A 303 -14.96 1.55 -54.12
C PRO A 303 -14.93 1.83 -52.62
N LEU A 304 -16.02 2.40 -52.11
CA LEU A 304 -16.19 2.66 -50.67
C LEU A 304 -16.28 1.33 -49.91
N MET A 305 -15.62 1.25 -48.76
CA MET A 305 -15.71 0.08 -47.91
C MET A 305 -17.09 -0.04 -47.25
N TYR A 306 -17.70 1.11 -46.90
CA TYR A 306 -19.01 1.18 -46.29
C TYR A 306 -19.99 1.86 -47.23
N SER A 307 -21.05 1.11 -47.68
CA SER A 307 -22.16 1.67 -48.48
C SER A 307 -23.04 2.59 -47.65
N GLU A 308 -23.72 3.53 -48.30
CA GLU A 308 -24.73 4.38 -47.67
C GLU A 308 -25.84 3.53 -47.00
N GLU A 309 -26.28 2.46 -47.67
CA GLU A 309 -27.23 1.51 -47.09
C GLU A 309 -26.75 0.96 -45.75
N LYS A 310 -25.48 0.57 -45.61
CA LYS A 310 -24.92 0.09 -44.37
C LYS A 310 -24.87 1.19 -43.32
N ILE A 311 -24.47 2.40 -43.73
CA ILE A 311 -24.37 3.55 -42.82
C ILE A 311 -25.77 3.90 -42.27
N ASP A 312 -26.78 3.96 -43.12
CA ASP A 312 -28.16 4.37 -42.73
C ASP A 312 -28.85 3.31 -41.86
N ASN A 313 -28.56 2.02 -42.08
CA ASN A 313 -29.16 0.92 -41.32
C ASN A 313 -28.36 0.55 -40.04
N THR A 314 -27.18 1.12 -39.84
CA THR A 314 -26.39 0.88 -38.61
C THR A 314 -26.87 1.79 -37.47
N VAL A 315 -27.64 1.22 -36.56
CA VAL A 315 -28.18 1.92 -35.38
C VAL A 315 -27.44 1.45 -34.14
N PRO A 316 -26.68 2.32 -33.44
CA PRO A 316 -26.01 1.97 -32.20
C PRO A 316 -27.00 1.42 -31.14
N GLY A 317 -26.65 0.28 -30.53
CA GLY A 317 -27.48 -0.35 -29.51
C GLY A 317 -28.66 -1.19 -30.02
N ALA A 318 -28.93 -1.23 -31.34
CA ALA A 318 -30.01 -2.04 -31.88
C ALA A 318 -29.76 -3.56 -31.88
N GLY A 319 -28.52 -4.00 -31.63
CA GLY A 319 -28.15 -5.43 -31.61
C GLY A 319 -28.29 -6.13 -32.95
N SER A 320 -28.26 -5.40 -34.06
CA SER A 320 -28.39 -5.96 -35.41
C SER A 320 -27.20 -6.86 -35.72
N VAL A 321 -27.49 -8.05 -36.23
CA VAL A 321 -26.49 -9.00 -36.70
C VAL A 321 -26.01 -8.65 -38.11
N ILE A 322 -26.92 -8.06 -38.95
CA ILE A 322 -26.63 -7.69 -40.34
C ILE A 322 -25.87 -6.36 -40.39
N TYR A 323 -26.28 -5.40 -39.57
CA TYR A 323 -25.66 -4.09 -39.45
C TYR A 323 -25.12 -3.90 -38.03
N PRO A 324 -24.05 -4.61 -37.65
CA PRO A 324 -23.53 -4.60 -36.29
C PRO A 324 -22.99 -3.23 -35.92
N ALA A 325 -23.23 -2.83 -34.68
CA ALA A 325 -22.70 -1.63 -34.04
C ALA A 325 -22.24 -2.02 -32.64
N THR A 326 -21.02 -2.57 -32.56
CA THR A 326 -20.47 -3.14 -31.33
C THR A 326 -19.66 -2.10 -30.58
N ASP A 327 -20.10 -1.73 -29.38
CA ASP A 327 -19.28 -0.95 -28.43
C ASP A 327 -18.39 -1.92 -27.66
N TRP A 328 -17.19 -2.17 -28.19
CA TRP A 328 -16.24 -3.12 -27.62
C TRP A 328 -15.83 -2.79 -26.18
N ARG A 329 -15.80 -1.50 -25.81
CA ARG A 329 -15.48 -1.10 -24.43
C ARG A 329 -16.57 -1.54 -23.48
N LYS A 330 -17.82 -1.20 -23.76
CA LYS A 330 -18.97 -1.57 -22.91
C LYS A 330 -19.20 -3.07 -22.84
N GLU A 331 -18.89 -3.77 -23.93
CA GLU A 331 -19.07 -5.23 -23.97
C GLU A 331 -18.02 -5.97 -23.14
N LEU A 332 -16.77 -5.45 -23.05
CA LEU A 332 -15.64 -6.19 -22.56
C LEU A 332 -14.92 -5.58 -21.33
N LEU A 333 -15.23 -4.32 -20.98
CA LEU A 333 -14.60 -3.63 -19.86
C LEU A 333 -15.63 -3.21 -18.82
N LYS A 334 -15.24 -3.36 -17.56
CA LYS A 334 -15.98 -2.85 -16.39
C LYS A 334 -15.63 -1.40 -16.15
N ASP A 335 -16.59 -0.65 -15.63
CA ASP A 335 -16.37 0.75 -15.22
C ASP A 335 -15.50 0.85 -13.97
N PHE A 336 -15.53 -0.15 -13.10
CA PHE A 336 -14.73 -0.19 -11.88
C PHE A 336 -14.36 -1.60 -11.47
N THR A 337 -13.36 -1.69 -10.61
CA THR A 337 -12.95 -2.93 -9.95
C THR A 337 -12.71 -2.71 -8.46
N MET A 338 -12.79 -3.78 -7.68
CA MET A 338 -12.56 -3.75 -6.23
C MET A 338 -11.28 -4.49 -5.88
N ASN A 339 -10.44 -3.87 -5.07
CA ASN A 339 -9.19 -4.42 -4.59
C ASN A 339 -9.21 -4.53 -3.07
N GLN A 340 -8.50 -5.52 -2.54
CA GLN A 340 -8.54 -5.86 -1.12
C GLN A 340 -7.14 -6.02 -0.56
N ARG A 341 -6.92 -5.52 0.67
CA ARG A 341 -5.66 -5.68 1.40
C ARG A 341 -5.91 -5.96 2.86
N VAL A 342 -5.11 -6.84 3.40
CA VAL A 342 -5.06 -7.14 4.82
C VAL A 342 -3.60 -7.17 5.24
N ASN A 343 -3.26 -6.41 6.28
CA ASN A 343 -1.95 -6.43 6.89
C ASN A 343 -2.10 -6.68 8.40
N LEU A 344 -1.41 -7.67 8.89
CA LEU A 344 -1.35 -8.05 10.29
C LEU A 344 0.10 -8.02 10.73
N ASN A 345 0.41 -7.30 11.81
CA ASN A 345 1.74 -7.33 12.37
C ASN A 345 1.72 -7.39 13.89
N ILE A 346 2.74 -8.02 14.46
CA ILE A 346 2.98 -8.14 15.88
C ILE A 346 4.42 -7.71 16.16
N THR A 347 4.59 -6.81 17.12
CA THR A 347 5.91 -6.39 17.61
C THR A 347 5.96 -6.48 19.11
N GLY A 348 7.11 -6.87 19.65
CA GLY A 348 7.30 -6.99 21.07
C GLY A 348 8.68 -7.52 21.42
N GLY A 349 8.92 -7.73 22.71
CA GLY A 349 10.15 -8.36 23.17
C GLY A 349 10.61 -7.88 24.54
N GLY A 350 11.67 -8.49 25.02
CA GLY A 350 12.36 -8.17 26.27
C GLY A 350 13.79 -7.67 26.04
N ASP A 351 14.60 -7.81 27.07
CA ASP A 351 16.02 -7.44 27.01
C ASP A 351 16.85 -8.41 26.19
N VAL A 352 16.45 -9.71 26.17
CA VAL A 352 17.20 -10.76 25.49
C VAL A 352 16.78 -10.88 24.03
N ALA A 353 15.48 -10.85 23.75
CA ALA A 353 14.99 -11.02 22.38
C ALA A 353 13.85 -10.03 22.08
N ARG A 354 13.89 -9.47 20.88
CA ARG A 354 12.88 -8.56 20.31
C ARG A 354 12.46 -9.12 18.97
N TYR A 355 11.19 -9.00 18.64
CA TYR A 355 10.64 -9.56 17.41
C TYR A 355 9.65 -8.62 16.73
N TYR A 356 9.66 -8.66 15.42
CA TYR A 356 8.64 -8.12 14.52
C TYR A 356 8.21 -9.22 13.57
N VAL A 357 6.93 -9.56 13.56
CA VAL A 357 6.35 -10.56 12.64
C VAL A 357 5.18 -9.92 11.92
N ALA A 358 5.15 -10.02 10.61
CA ALA A 358 4.08 -9.49 9.78
C ALA A 358 3.62 -10.52 8.76
N ALA A 359 2.32 -10.49 8.48
CA ALA A 359 1.68 -11.22 7.38
C ALA A 359 0.76 -10.27 6.62
N SER A 360 0.84 -10.29 5.30
CA SER A 360 -0.07 -9.50 4.49
C SER A 360 -0.65 -10.29 3.32
N TYR A 361 -1.82 -9.87 2.91
CA TYR A 361 -2.52 -10.32 1.72
C TYR A 361 -3.00 -9.13 0.93
N SER A 362 -2.76 -9.12 -0.37
CA SER A 362 -3.37 -8.18 -1.29
C SER A 362 -3.96 -8.90 -2.49
N GLN A 363 -5.09 -8.41 -2.99
CA GLN A 363 -5.72 -8.86 -4.21
C GLN A 363 -6.09 -7.65 -5.05
N ASP A 364 -5.52 -7.58 -6.24
CA ASP A 364 -5.85 -6.57 -7.24
C ASP A 364 -6.53 -7.25 -8.44
N ASN A 365 -7.63 -6.66 -8.88
CA ASN A 365 -8.43 -7.19 -9.97
C ASN A 365 -8.38 -6.25 -11.17
N GLY A 366 -8.37 -6.83 -12.38
CA GLY A 366 -8.49 -6.09 -13.62
C GLY A 366 -9.93 -5.66 -13.94
N ILE A 367 -10.08 -4.95 -15.03
CA ILE A 367 -11.36 -4.41 -15.52
C ILE A 367 -11.99 -5.19 -16.67
N LEU A 368 -11.46 -6.37 -17.02
CA LEU A 368 -12.09 -7.19 -18.06
C LEU A 368 -13.38 -7.83 -17.56
N GLU A 369 -14.41 -7.84 -18.39
CA GLU A 369 -15.61 -8.61 -18.13
C GLU A 369 -15.34 -10.11 -18.19
N VAL A 370 -16.04 -10.87 -17.37
CA VAL A 370 -15.94 -12.33 -17.34
C VAL A 370 -17.22 -12.93 -17.92
N ASP A 371 -17.09 -13.75 -18.95
CA ASP A 371 -18.23 -14.46 -19.50
C ASP A 371 -18.79 -15.45 -18.47
N LYS A 372 -20.08 -15.36 -18.19
CA LYS A 372 -20.80 -16.25 -17.27
C LYS A 372 -20.80 -17.72 -17.74
N ASN A 373 -20.64 -17.95 -19.04
CA ASN A 373 -20.58 -19.28 -19.64
C ASN A 373 -19.15 -19.87 -19.64
N SER A 374 -18.14 -19.07 -19.30
CA SER A 374 -16.77 -19.54 -19.22
C SER A 374 -16.55 -20.37 -17.95
N ASN A 375 -15.85 -21.48 -18.07
CA ASN A 375 -15.44 -22.33 -16.95
C ASN A 375 -14.16 -21.85 -16.25
N PHE A 376 -13.60 -20.73 -16.69
CA PHE A 376 -12.42 -20.08 -16.10
C PHE A 376 -12.62 -18.56 -16.02
N ASN A 377 -11.84 -17.94 -15.15
CA ASN A 377 -11.83 -16.48 -15.02
C ASN A 377 -10.65 -15.92 -15.81
N ASN A 378 -10.95 -15.20 -16.89
CA ASN A 378 -9.99 -14.56 -17.77
C ASN A 378 -9.69 -13.10 -17.37
N ASN A 379 -10.39 -12.56 -16.37
CA ASN A 379 -10.04 -11.25 -15.83
C ASN A 379 -8.71 -11.33 -15.07
N ILE A 380 -7.96 -10.26 -15.08
CA ILE A 380 -6.72 -10.17 -14.32
C ILE A 380 -7.04 -10.26 -12.85
N LYS A 381 -6.30 -11.12 -12.16
CA LYS A 381 -6.34 -11.29 -10.72
C LYS A 381 -4.93 -11.52 -10.19
N GLN A 382 -4.40 -10.49 -9.54
CA GLN A 382 -3.11 -10.54 -8.87
C GLN A 382 -3.35 -10.76 -7.38
N ARG A 383 -2.72 -11.78 -6.79
CA ARG A 383 -2.73 -12.04 -5.35
C ARG A 383 -1.31 -12.09 -4.85
N VAL A 384 -1.03 -11.32 -3.81
CA VAL A 384 0.29 -11.31 -3.19
C VAL A 384 0.13 -11.65 -1.70
N TYR A 385 0.87 -12.64 -1.26
CA TYR A 385 1.00 -13.03 0.14
C TYR A 385 2.41 -12.70 0.57
N THR A 386 2.54 -11.98 1.68
CA THR A 386 3.86 -11.63 2.23
C THR A 386 3.94 -12.10 3.68
N LEU A 387 5.04 -12.72 4.02
CA LEU A 387 5.40 -13.09 5.38
C LEU A 387 6.74 -12.46 5.71
N ARG A 388 6.86 -11.87 6.88
CA ARG A 388 8.12 -11.27 7.38
C ARG A 388 8.31 -11.58 8.85
N SER A 389 9.53 -11.93 9.21
CA SER A 389 9.93 -12.12 10.59
C SER A 389 11.33 -11.54 10.81
N ASN A 390 11.43 -10.54 11.67
CA ASN A 390 12.70 -9.94 12.08
C ASN A 390 12.87 -10.18 13.58
N VAL A 391 13.91 -10.89 13.95
CA VAL A 391 14.22 -11.24 15.34
C VAL A 391 15.62 -10.77 15.68
N ASN A 392 15.72 -9.97 16.71
CA ASN A 392 16.97 -9.47 17.27
C ASN A 392 17.19 -10.14 18.62
N ILE A 393 18.34 -10.78 18.82
CA ILE A 393 18.70 -11.52 20.01
C ILE A 393 20.00 -10.95 20.59
N ASN A 394 19.97 -10.41 21.79
CA ASN A 394 21.13 -10.00 22.54
C ASN A 394 21.75 -11.25 23.19
N ALA A 395 22.65 -11.93 22.46
CA ALA A 395 23.30 -13.13 22.93
C ALA A 395 24.22 -12.85 24.13
N THR A 396 24.88 -11.68 24.12
CA THR A 396 25.64 -11.12 25.23
C THR A 396 25.38 -9.63 25.37
N LYS A 397 25.99 -8.95 26.33
CA LYS A 397 25.94 -7.49 26.45
C LYS A 397 26.59 -6.74 25.29
N THR A 398 27.43 -7.43 24.50
CA THR A 398 28.20 -6.85 23.40
C THR A 398 27.95 -7.55 22.06
N THR A 399 27.12 -8.62 22.04
CA THR A 399 26.83 -9.40 20.82
C THR A 399 25.34 -9.41 20.56
N GLU A 400 24.93 -8.89 19.42
CA GLU A 400 23.55 -8.98 18.90
C GLU A 400 23.54 -9.89 17.68
N LEU A 401 22.63 -10.86 17.69
CA LEU A 401 22.32 -11.72 16.54
C LEU A 401 21.01 -11.23 15.93
N ILE A 402 20.99 -11.05 14.62
CA ILE A 402 19.81 -10.58 13.89
C ILE A 402 19.45 -11.61 12.84
N VAL A 403 18.23 -12.11 12.88
CA VAL A 403 17.66 -13.04 11.90
C VAL A 403 16.49 -12.39 11.21
N ARG A 404 16.56 -12.23 9.89
CA ARG A 404 15.48 -11.70 9.08
C ARG A 404 15.05 -12.75 8.06
N LEU A 405 13.78 -13.10 8.08
CA LEU A 405 13.16 -14.01 7.12
C LEU A 405 12.05 -13.27 6.40
N SER A 406 11.99 -13.37 5.10
CA SER A 406 10.86 -12.86 4.35
C SER A 406 10.48 -13.78 3.19
N GLY A 407 9.18 -13.90 2.93
CA GLY A 407 8.62 -14.64 1.82
C GLY A 407 7.57 -13.79 1.12
N VAL A 408 7.65 -13.72 -0.20
CA VAL A 408 6.66 -13.09 -1.07
C VAL A 408 6.21 -14.13 -2.08
N PHE A 409 4.92 -14.41 -2.09
CA PHE A 409 4.26 -15.32 -3.02
C PHE A 409 3.29 -14.50 -3.85
N ASP A 410 3.50 -14.47 -5.14
CA ASP A 410 2.80 -13.65 -6.10
C ASP A 410 2.13 -14.54 -7.14
N ASP A 411 0.80 -14.60 -7.13
CA ASP A 411 -0.02 -15.39 -8.02
C ASP A 411 -0.78 -14.47 -8.98
N TYR A 412 -0.53 -14.63 -10.25
CA TYR A 412 -1.19 -13.92 -11.33
C TYR A 412 -2.08 -14.88 -12.13
N ASN A 413 -3.30 -14.45 -12.40
CA ASN A 413 -4.20 -15.03 -13.39
C ASN A 413 -4.70 -13.91 -14.30
N GLY A 414 -4.80 -14.14 -15.60
CA GLY A 414 -5.27 -13.14 -16.55
C GLY A 414 -5.45 -13.68 -17.97
N PRO A 415 -5.79 -12.82 -18.92
CA PRO A 415 -5.99 -13.21 -20.31
C PRO A 415 -4.71 -13.79 -20.92
N LEU A 416 -4.87 -14.68 -21.89
CA LEU A 416 -3.77 -15.43 -22.52
C LEU A 416 -2.63 -14.55 -23.01
N TYR A 417 -2.96 -13.41 -23.59
CA TYR A 417 -1.98 -12.45 -24.17
C TYR A 417 -1.64 -11.27 -23.23
N GLY A 418 -2.18 -11.25 -22.01
CA GLY A 418 -2.02 -10.16 -21.05
C GLY A 418 -3.05 -9.04 -21.25
N GLY A 419 -3.22 -8.22 -20.21
CA GLY A 419 -4.24 -7.17 -20.19
C GLY A 419 -3.99 -6.04 -21.18
N SER A 420 -2.75 -5.59 -21.29
CA SER A 420 -2.39 -4.51 -22.24
C SER A 420 -2.65 -4.91 -23.69
N ALA A 421 -2.37 -6.16 -24.08
CA ALA A 421 -2.66 -6.65 -25.42
C ALA A 421 -4.17 -6.74 -25.68
N MET A 422 -4.93 -7.24 -24.69
CA MET A 422 -6.39 -7.28 -24.77
C MET A 422 -7.00 -5.87 -24.86
N TYR A 423 -6.54 -4.93 -24.04
CA TYR A 423 -6.99 -3.54 -24.10
C TYR A 423 -6.72 -2.91 -25.48
N ASN A 424 -5.52 -3.10 -26.03
CA ASN A 424 -5.18 -2.63 -27.38
C ASN A 424 -6.07 -3.26 -28.46
N LEU A 425 -6.39 -4.55 -28.35
CA LEU A 425 -7.28 -5.23 -29.28
C LEU A 425 -8.70 -4.66 -29.20
N ILE A 426 -9.22 -4.45 -27.99
CA ILE A 426 -10.54 -3.84 -27.74
C ILE A 426 -10.62 -2.44 -28.37
N MET A 427 -9.60 -1.60 -28.13
CA MET A 427 -9.58 -0.21 -28.62
C MET A 427 -9.39 -0.07 -30.13
N LYS A 428 -8.75 -1.06 -30.77
CA LYS A 428 -8.47 -1.04 -32.22
C LYS A 428 -9.49 -1.81 -33.06
N SER A 429 -10.36 -2.58 -32.42
CA SER A 429 -11.32 -3.40 -33.14
C SER A 429 -12.38 -2.58 -33.83
N ASN A 430 -12.68 -2.98 -35.06
CA ASN A 430 -13.68 -2.34 -35.89
C ASN A 430 -15.08 -2.53 -35.30
N PRO A 431 -15.84 -1.45 -35.08
CA PRO A 431 -17.14 -1.53 -34.41
C PRO A 431 -18.28 -2.02 -35.32
N VAL A 432 -18.10 -2.09 -36.64
CA VAL A 432 -19.19 -2.30 -37.63
C VAL A 432 -19.01 -3.48 -38.56
N LEU A 433 -17.94 -4.28 -38.42
CA LEU A 433 -17.70 -5.43 -39.27
C LEU A 433 -18.44 -6.68 -38.82
N PHE A 434 -18.52 -6.92 -37.51
CA PHE A 434 -19.15 -8.10 -36.94
C PHE A 434 -19.61 -7.86 -35.50
N PRO A 435 -20.63 -8.59 -35.01
CA PRO A 435 -21.00 -8.58 -33.60
C PRO A 435 -19.97 -9.38 -32.76
N ALA A 436 -19.95 -9.13 -31.45
CA ALA A 436 -19.10 -9.90 -30.54
C ALA A 436 -19.39 -11.42 -30.61
N LYS A 437 -20.67 -11.75 -30.63
CA LYS A 437 -21.19 -13.12 -30.75
C LYS A 437 -22.51 -13.13 -31.49
N TYR A 438 -22.79 -14.24 -32.19
CA TYR A 438 -24.06 -14.47 -32.81
C TYR A 438 -25.03 -15.11 -31.82
N PRO A 439 -26.34 -14.74 -31.84
CA PRO A 439 -27.36 -15.44 -31.09
C PRO A 439 -27.50 -16.87 -31.64
N LYS A 440 -27.89 -17.80 -30.78
CA LYS A 440 -28.25 -19.14 -31.25
C LYS A 440 -29.57 -19.06 -31.99
N ASP A 441 -29.56 -19.54 -33.22
CA ASP A 441 -30.74 -19.70 -34.08
C ASP A 441 -31.06 -21.18 -34.32
N GLU A 442 -32.20 -21.47 -34.97
CA GLU A 442 -32.60 -22.84 -35.26
C GLU A 442 -31.62 -23.55 -36.22
N ALA A 443 -31.06 -22.82 -37.18
CA ALA A 443 -30.10 -23.35 -38.15
C ALA A 443 -28.79 -23.81 -37.50
N HIS A 444 -28.42 -23.18 -36.37
CA HIS A 444 -27.19 -23.44 -35.65
C HIS A 444 -27.44 -24.08 -34.26
N ALA A 445 -28.63 -24.61 -34.01
CA ALA A 445 -28.98 -25.25 -32.74
C ALA A 445 -28.09 -26.44 -32.38
N TYR A 446 -27.49 -27.08 -33.38
CA TYR A 446 -26.57 -28.21 -33.21
C TYR A 446 -25.18 -27.77 -32.74
N THR A 447 -24.82 -26.50 -32.83
CA THR A 447 -23.49 -26.02 -32.43
C THR A 447 -23.34 -26.05 -30.89
N LYS A 448 -22.28 -26.66 -30.42
CA LYS A 448 -21.94 -26.74 -29.00
C LYS A 448 -21.18 -25.50 -28.52
N HIS A 449 -20.68 -24.69 -29.43
CA HIS A 449 -19.84 -23.54 -29.14
C HIS A 449 -20.54 -22.22 -29.44
N THR A 450 -20.13 -21.15 -28.76
CA THR A 450 -20.51 -19.80 -29.12
C THR A 450 -19.96 -19.47 -30.50
N LEU A 451 -20.79 -18.91 -31.37
CA LEU A 451 -20.37 -18.41 -32.67
C LEU A 451 -19.90 -16.97 -32.51
N PHE A 452 -18.65 -16.74 -32.81
CA PHE A 452 -18.04 -15.41 -32.74
C PHE A 452 -18.04 -14.76 -34.13
N GLY A 453 -18.28 -13.45 -34.17
CA GLY A 453 -18.14 -12.70 -35.39
C GLY A 453 -16.68 -12.59 -35.81
N ASN A 454 -16.42 -12.64 -37.12
CA ASN A 454 -15.13 -12.28 -37.70
C ASN A 454 -15.34 -11.72 -39.11
N ALA A 455 -14.29 -11.17 -39.69
CA ALA A 455 -14.29 -10.69 -41.10
C ALA A 455 -12.98 -11.05 -41.78
N GLU A 456 -13.02 -11.04 -43.13
CA GLU A 456 -11.85 -11.27 -44.00
C GLU A 456 -11.04 -12.52 -43.64
N ASN A 457 -11.73 -13.67 -43.53
CA ASN A 457 -11.12 -14.95 -43.19
C ASN A 457 -10.28 -14.94 -41.91
N GLY A 458 -10.69 -14.13 -40.90
CA GLY A 458 -10.04 -14.04 -39.60
C GLY A 458 -8.90 -13.03 -39.53
N GLN A 459 -8.72 -12.17 -40.52
CA GLN A 459 -7.75 -11.07 -40.42
C GLN A 459 -8.14 -10.08 -39.34
N TYR A 460 -9.45 -9.86 -39.12
CA TYR A 460 -9.97 -9.05 -38.04
C TYR A 460 -10.29 -9.94 -36.84
N LEU A 461 -9.44 -9.91 -35.83
CA LEU A 461 -9.66 -10.68 -34.60
C LEU A 461 -10.84 -10.12 -33.81
N ASN A 462 -11.68 -11.00 -33.31
CA ASN A 462 -12.76 -10.65 -32.41
C ASN A 462 -12.24 -10.57 -30.96
N PRO A 463 -12.26 -9.39 -30.31
CA PRO A 463 -11.73 -9.24 -28.95
C PRO A 463 -12.42 -10.13 -27.94
N TYR A 464 -13.73 -10.36 -28.10
CA TYR A 464 -14.48 -11.24 -27.22
C TYR A 464 -14.01 -12.69 -27.34
N ALA A 465 -13.82 -13.17 -28.56
CA ALA A 465 -13.31 -14.52 -28.82
C ALA A 465 -11.91 -14.71 -28.24
N GLU A 466 -11.01 -13.74 -28.45
CA GLU A 466 -9.66 -13.79 -27.90
C GLU A 466 -9.66 -13.73 -26.37
N MET A 467 -10.57 -12.98 -25.76
CA MET A 467 -10.71 -12.91 -24.31
C MET A 467 -11.15 -14.25 -23.71
N VAL A 468 -12.07 -14.97 -24.36
CA VAL A 468 -12.58 -16.26 -23.85
C VAL A 468 -11.80 -17.49 -24.37
N ARG A 469 -10.78 -17.27 -25.20
CA ARG A 469 -9.96 -18.33 -25.81
C ARG A 469 -9.15 -19.13 -24.78
N GLY A 470 -8.73 -18.48 -23.70
CA GLY A 470 -7.94 -19.09 -22.67
C GLY A 470 -7.48 -18.12 -21.61
N TYR A 471 -6.67 -18.59 -20.71
CA TYR A 471 -6.10 -17.81 -19.61
C TYR A 471 -4.62 -18.17 -19.42
N LYS A 472 -3.94 -17.28 -18.71
CA LYS A 472 -2.55 -17.47 -18.29
C LYS A 472 -2.48 -17.40 -16.79
N GLU A 473 -1.85 -18.41 -16.19
CA GLU A 473 -1.49 -18.40 -14.77
C GLU A 473 0.03 -18.36 -14.64
N SER A 474 0.50 -17.58 -13.69
CA SER A 474 1.92 -17.57 -13.32
C SER A 474 2.05 -17.32 -11.83
N GLY A 475 2.98 -18.03 -11.19
CA GLY A 475 3.32 -17.86 -9.79
C GLY A 475 4.80 -17.51 -9.64
N ARG A 476 5.11 -16.60 -8.73
CA ARG A 476 6.47 -16.27 -8.33
C ARG A 476 6.57 -16.38 -6.81
N SER A 477 7.61 -17.08 -6.35
CA SER A 477 7.93 -17.17 -4.93
C SER A 477 9.33 -16.65 -4.71
N ASN A 478 9.46 -15.66 -3.83
CA ASN A 478 10.75 -15.11 -3.42
C ASN A 478 10.90 -15.31 -1.91
N LEU A 479 11.90 -16.12 -1.52
CA LEU A 479 12.24 -16.37 -0.12
C LEU A 479 13.61 -15.78 0.16
N SER A 480 13.71 -14.98 1.20
CA SER A 480 14.96 -14.35 1.65
C SER A 480 15.20 -14.68 3.11
N ALA A 481 16.43 -15.07 3.42
CA ALA A 481 16.91 -15.27 4.78
C ALA A 481 18.22 -14.50 4.96
N GLN A 482 18.27 -13.69 6.00
CA GLN A 482 19.47 -12.93 6.38
C GLN A 482 19.83 -13.26 7.82
N PHE A 483 21.11 -13.49 8.03
CA PHE A 483 21.70 -13.66 9.35
C PHE A 483 22.82 -12.63 9.51
N GLU A 484 22.73 -11.82 10.55
CA GLU A 484 23.70 -10.76 10.86
C GLU A 484 24.17 -10.89 12.30
N VAL A 485 25.46 -10.72 12.52
CA VAL A 485 26.08 -10.68 13.86
C VAL A 485 26.69 -9.30 14.03
N LYS A 486 26.29 -8.60 15.08
CA LYS A 486 26.89 -7.34 15.52
C LYS A 486 27.66 -7.58 16.80
N GLN A 487 28.93 -7.18 16.82
CA GLN A 487 29.82 -7.30 17.98
C GLN A 487 30.42 -5.95 18.33
N ASP A 488 30.13 -5.45 19.53
CA ASP A 488 30.78 -4.25 20.07
C ASP A 488 32.17 -4.60 20.62
N LEU A 489 33.19 -4.03 20.01
CA LEU A 489 34.59 -4.26 20.40
C LEU A 489 35.03 -3.10 21.30
N LYS A 490 34.64 -3.12 22.58
CA LYS A 490 34.92 -2.05 23.54
C LYS A 490 36.42 -1.78 23.74
N PHE A 491 37.28 -2.78 23.56
CA PHE A 491 38.72 -2.61 23.67
C PHE A 491 39.34 -1.74 22.56
N LEU A 492 38.61 -1.51 21.45
CA LEU A 492 39.05 -0.61 20.37
C LEU A 492 38.56 0.82 20.54
N THR A 493 37.56 1.04 21.39
CA THR A 493 36.90 2.36 21.57
C THR A 493 37.32 3.06 22.86
N GLU A 494 37.85 2.33 23.86
CA GLU A 494 38.46 2.95 25.04
C GLU A 494 39.88 3.42 24.68
N PRO A 495 40.24 4.70 24.88
CA PRO A 495 41.61 5.12 24.73
C PRO A 495 42.45 4.37 25.78
N VAL A 496 43.30 3.48 25.31
CA VAL A 496 44.34 2.88 26.16
C VAL A 496 45.12 4.03 26.77
N GLY A 497 44.99 4.16 28.09
CA GLY A 497 45.51 5.27 28.88
C GLY A 497 46.88 5.73 28.44
N GLY A 498 47.03 7.03 28.32
CA GLY A 498 48.16 7.83 27.98
C GLY A 498 49.54 7.15 27.86
N ILE A 499 49.98 7.01 26.61
CA ILE A 499 51.43 7.07 26.35
C ILE A 499 51.70 8.53 25.96
N ASN A 500 52.10 9.33 26.94
CA ASN A 500 52.79 10.59 26.67
C ASN A 500 54.14 10.24 26.05
N LEU A 501 54.25 10.43 24.76
CA LEU A 501 55.57 10.56 24.11
C LEU A 501 55.95 12.03 24.20
N SER A 502 56.82 12.30 25.19
CA SER A 502 57.59 13.55 25.28
C SER A 502 58.58 13.65 24.13
#